data_cb6091eedb2f2c55bb47c3387cc17df2
#
_entry.id   cb6091eedb2f2c55bb47c3387cc17df2
#
_cell.length_a   1.000
_cell.length_b   1.000
_cell.length_c   1.000
_cell.angle_alpha   90.00
_cell.angle_beta   90.00
_cell.angle_gamma   90.00
#
_symmetry.space_group_name_H-M   'P 1'
#
loop_
_entity.id
_entity.type
_entity.pdbx_description
1 polymer ?
#
loop_
_entity_poly.entity_id
_entity_poly.type
_entity_poly.pdbx_seq_one_letter_code
_entity_poly.pdbx_strand_id
1 'polypeptide(L)'
;MSAANPDSLHLRQVHLALGAQVLIDGLDVEVAPGECVTVMGPSGSGKSTLLAYLSGTLAPVFHARGAVCIGSIDVTPLAPERRGIGILFQDDLLFPHMSVGANLAFALPADVKGRAAREAHVAAALREAGLADFEARDPATLSGGQRARVALMRTLLARPRVLLLDEPFNKLDARLRQEFRAFVFDHARERRLPMLLVTHDEQDARAAGGPVIELGVAA
;
A
#
# COMPACT_ATOMS: atom_id res chain seq x y z
N MET A 1 10.35 -24.75 13.86
CA MET A 1 10.18 -23.75 12.79
C MET A 1 8.70 -23.69 12.48
N SER A 2 8.00 -22.62 12.89
CA SER A 2 6.57 -22.42 12.55
C SER A 2 6.46 -22.31 11.05
N ALA A 3 5.53 -23.05 10.44
CA ALA A 3 5.24 -22.90 9.00
C ALA A 3 4.81 -21.45 8.77
N ALA A 4 5.54 -20.73 7.90
CA ALA A 4 5.19 -19.34 7.56
C ALA A 4 3.76 -19.33 7.02
N ASN A 5 2.92 -18.45 7.58
CA ASN A 5 1.57 -18.25 7.06
C ASN A 5 1.70 -17.80 5.59
N PRO A 6 0.96 -18.40 4.63
CA PRO A 6 1.22 -18.22 3.20
C PRO A 6 1.14 -16.77 2.71
N ASP A 7 0.52 -15.87 3.49
CA ASP A 7 0.36 -14.46 3.11
C ASP A 7 1.06 -13.47 4.07
N SER A 8 1.90 -13.92 5.01
CA SER A 8 2.68 -13.01 5.86
C SER A 8 3.74 -12.28 5.04
N LEU A 9 3.96 -10.97 5.35
CA LEU A 9 5.11 -10.23 4.85
C LEU A 9 6.29 -10.40 5.80
N HIS A 10 7.45 -10.78 5.28
CA HIS A 10 8.70 -10.85 6.05
C HIS A 10 9.78 -10.00 5.39
N LEU A 11 10.37 -9.11 6.15
CA LEU A 11 11.61 -8.43 5.82
C LEU A 11 12.72 -9.12 6.60
N ARG A 12 13.81 -9.49 5.92
CA ARG A 12 14.92 -10.21 6.54
C ARG A 12 16.21 -9.46 6.28
N GLN A 13 16.83 -8.96 7.36
CA GLN A 13 18.14 -8.28 7.34
C GLN A 13 18.20 -7.19 6.26
N VAL A 14 17.14 -6.38 6.15
CA VAL A 14 17.08 -5.32 5.14
C VAL A 14 18.06 -4.21 5.51
N HIS A 15 18.98 -3.94 4.60
CA HIS A 15 19.95 -2.88 4.68
C HIS A 15 19.82 -1.99 3.46
N LEU A 16 19.67 -0.68 3.67
CA LEU A 16 19.53 0.32 2.60
C LEU A 16 20.50 1.47 2.86
N ALA A 17 21.28 1.83 1.83
CA ALA A 17 22.23 2.92 1.92
C ALA A 17 22.24 3.78 0.64
N LEU A 18 22.58 5.06 0.77
CA LEU A 18 22.83 6.00 -0.31
C LEU A 18 24.28 6.46 -0.23
N GLY A 19 25.13 5.96 -1.12
CA GLY A 19 26.57 6.16 -1.02
C GLY A 19 27.11 5.63 0.31
N ALA A 20 27.72 6.49 1.13
CA ALA A 20 28.24 6.14 2.45
C ALA A 20 27.18 6.25 3.57
N GLN A 21 26.03 6.85 3.30
CA GLN A 21 24.98 7.07 4.30
C GLN A 21 24.10 5.82 4.42
N VAL A 22 24.13 5.16 5.58
CA VAL A 22 23.23 4.04 5.90
C VAL A 22 21.89 4.63 6.36
N LEU A 23 20.80 4.26 5.68
CA LEU A 23 19.43 4.69 6.02
C LEU A 23 18.73 3.67 6.89
N ILE A 24 18.94 2.39 6.60
CA ILE A 24 18.37 1.26 7.35
C ILE A 24 19.46 0.20 7.48
N ASP A 25 19.62 -0.36 8.68
CA ASP A 25 20.62 -1.38 8.95
C ASP A 25 20.01 -2.59 9.66
N GLY A 26 19.96 -3.72 8.95
CA GLY A 26 19.55 -5.01 9.48
C GLY A 26 18.10 -5.08 9.96
N LEU A 27 17.16 -4.43 9.23
CA LEU A 27 15.75 -4.43 9.60
C LEU A 27 15.11 -5.81 9.38
N ASP A 28 14.61 -6.40 10.47
CA ASP A 28 13.79 -7.60 10.45
C ASP A 28 12.36 -7.24 10.87
N VAL A 29 11.37 -7.60 10.04
CA VAL A 29 9.94 -7.35 10.30
C VAL A 29 9.13 -8.54 9.85
N GLU A 30 8.16 -8.92 10.65
CA GLU A 30 7.10 -9.86 10.28
C GLU A 30 5.75 -9.17 10.43
N VAL A 31 4.91 -9.29 9.40
CA VAL A 31 3.54 -8.78 9.39
C VAL A 31 2.61 -9.93 9.04
N ALA A 32 1.77 -10.33 9.98
CA ALA A 32 0.80 -11.40 9.76
C ALA A 32 -0.41 -10.91 8.92
N PRO A 33 -1.16 -11.83 8.30
CA PRO A 33 -2.35 -11.49 7.53
C PRO A 33 -3.40 -10.74 8.37
N GLY A 34 -3.79 -9.55 7.89
CA GLY A 34 -4.72 -8.66 8.56
C GLY A 34 -4.10 -7.76 9.63
N GLU A 35 -2.80 -7.91 9.90
CA GLU A 35 -2.04 -7.03 10.80
C GLU A 35 -1.45 -5.84 10.06
N CYS A 36 -1.14 -4.80 10.82
CA CYS A 36 -0.45 -3.61 10.32
C CYS A 36 0.78 -3.34 11.17
N VAL A 37 1.94 -3.24 10.54
CA VAL A 37 3.15 -2.68 11.18
C VAL A 37 3.32 -1.25 10.70
N THR A 38 3.53 -0.34 11.64
CA THR A 38 3.76 1.07 11.34
C THR A 38 5.24 1.40 11.41
N VAL A 39 5.76 2.07 10.38
CA VAL A 39 7.13 2.60 10.34
C VAL A 39 7.05 4.11 10.49
N MET A 40 7.61 4.62 11.58
CA MET A 40 7.67 6.04 11.89
C MET A 40 9.12 6.56 11.81
N GLY A 41 9.28 7.85 11.75
CA GLY A 41 10.58 8.50 11.75
C GLY A 41 10.55 9.86 11.06
N PRO A 42 11.57 10.70 11.26
CA PRO A 42 11.64 12.02 10.66
C PRO A 42 11.79 11.95 9.13
N SER A 43 11.66 13.11 8.47
CA SER A 43 11.95 13.21 7.03
C SER A 43 13.42 12.80 6.76
N GLY A 44 13.63 12.03 5.71
CA GLY A 44 14.97 11.53 5.36
C GLY A 44 15.42 10.27 6.09
N SER A 45 14.65 9.70 7.02
CA SER A 45 15.01 8.46 7.73
C SER A 45 14.92 7.17 6.88
N GLY A 46 14.63 7.26 5.60
CA GLY A 46 14.60 6.09 4.71
C GLY A 46 13.22 5.44 4.52
N LYS A 47 12.13 6.01 5.06
CA LYS A 47 10.78 5.42 4.95
C LYS A 47 10.33 5.18 3.51
N SER A 48 10.40 6.19 2.66
CA SER A 48 10.04 6.06 1.24
C SER A 48 11.02 5.17 0.47
N THR A 49 12.30 5.14 0.88
CA THR A 49 13.32 4.23 0.34
C THR A 49 12.97 2.77 0.69
N LEU A 50 12.48 2.52 1.92
CA LEU A 50 11.98 1.20 2.32
C LEU A 50 10.80 0.77 1.45
N LEU A 51 9.80 1.63 1.26
CA LEU A 51 8.65 1.32 0.40
C LEU A 51 9.07 1.05 -1.05
N ALA A 52 10.02 1.84 -1.57
CA ALA A 52 10.58 1.63 -2.91
C ALA A 52 11.32 0.29 -3.02
N TYR A 53 12.06 -0.12 -1.98
CA TYR A 53 12.71 -1.43 -1.93
C TYR A 53 11.69 -2.57 -1.92
N LEU A 54 10.68 -2.48 -1.07
CA LEU A 54 9.61 -3.48 -0.97
C LEU A 54 8.87 -3.64 -2.30
N SER A 55 8.50 -2.53 -2.92
CA SER A 55 7.76 -2.54 -4.19
C SER A 55 8.62 -2.92 -5.41
N GLY A 56 9.95 -2.92 -5.28
CA GLY A 56 10.86 -3.20 -6.40
C GLY A 56 11.13 -2.00 -7.30
N THR A 57 10.82 -0.79 -6.85
CA THR A 57 11.03 0.46 -7.60
C THR A 57 12.21 1.27 -7.10
N LEU A 58 13.08 0.66 -6.26
CA LEU A 58 14.24 1.32 -5.71
C LEU A 58 15.19 1.78 -6.83
N ALA A 59 15.57 3.06 -6.80
CA ALA A 59 16.49 3.62 -7.78
C ALA A 59 17.90 2.99 -7.67
N PRO A 60 18.61 2.76 -8.79
CA PRO A 60 19.91 2.07 -8.80
C PRO A 60 21.02 2.78 -8.02
N VAL A 61 20.85 4.05 -7.65
CA VAL A 61 21.78 4.82 -6.84
C VAL A 61 21.87 4.31 -5.39
N PHE A 62 20.83 3.58 -4.92
CA PHE A 62 20.82 2.99 -3.60
C PHE A 62 21.47 1.62 -3.58
N HIS A 63 22.19 1.34 -2.51
CA HIS A 63 22.69 0.00 -2.21
C HIS A 63 21.70 -0.70 -1.28
N ALA A 64 21.21 -1.86 -1.70
CA ALA A 64 20.23 -2.63 -0.94
C ALA A 64 20.69 -4.08 -0.73
N ARG A 65 20.44 -4.62 0.45
CA ARG A 65 20.67 -6.02 0.81
C ARG A 65 19.49 -6.51 1.66
N GLY A 66 19.38 -7.82 1.82
CA GLY A 66 18.30 -8.45 2.57
C GLY A 66 17.25 -9.04 1.64
N ALA A 67 16.20 -9.60 2.23
CA ALA A 67 15.14 -10.24 1.47
C ALA A 67 13.76 -9.72 1.85
N VAL A 68 12.87 -9.68 0.86
CA VAL A 68 11.44 -9.41 0.99
C VAL A 68 10.71 -10.70 0.63
N CYS A 69 10.04 -11.32 1.61
CA CYS A 69 9.31 -12.56 1.38
C CYS A 69 7.82 -12.37 1.64
N ILE A 70 6.98 -12.99 0.82
CA ILE A 70 5.53 -13.11 1.05
C ILE A 70 5.22 -14.58 1.26
N GLY A 71 4.89 -14.95 2.49
CA GLY A 71 4.89 -16.32 2.94
C GLY A 71 6.28 -16.94 2.82
N SER A 72 6.40 -18.02 2.05
CA SER A 72 7.68 -18.70 1.77
C SER A 72 8.40 -18.21 0.51
N ILE A 73 7.81 -17.29 -0.23
CA ILE A 73 8.32 -16.86 -1.55
C ILE A 73 9.17 -15.60 -1.36
N ASP A 74 10.44 -15.65 -1.76
CA ASP A 74 11.28 -14.46 -1.89
C ASP A 74 10.88 -13.70 -3.16
N VAL A 75 10.35 -12.48 -2.97
CA VAL A 75 9.92 -11.60 -4.05
C VAL A 75 10.95 -10.53 -4.39
N THR A 76 12.07 -10.49 -3.66
CA THR A 76 13.15 -9.50 -3.87
C THR A 76 13.65 -9.45 -5.32
N PRO A 77 13.92 -10.60 -5.99
CA PRO A 77 14.42 -10.60 -7.37
C PRO A 77 13.34 -10.35 -8.43
N LEU A 78 12.07 -10.28 -8.02
CA LEU A 78 10.96 -10.12 -8.96
C LEU A 78 10.79 -8.66 -9.37
N ALA A 79 10.37 -8.45 -10.63
CA ALA A 79 9.94 -7.15 -11.12
C ALA A 79 8.69 -6.65 -10.34
N PRO A 80 8.49 -5.33 -10.20
CA PRO A 80 7.45 -4.74 -9.35
C PRO A 80 6.06 -5.36 -9.57
N GLU A 81 5.65 -5.53 -10.81
CA GLU A 81 4.34 -6.08 -11.20
C GLU A 81 4.14 -7.55 -10.83
N ARG A 82 5.22 -8.26 -10.48
CA ARG A 82 5.18 -9.68 -10.09
C ARG A 82 5.29 -9.91 -8.59
N ARG A 83 5.55 -8.85 -7.81
CA ARG A 83 5.71 -8.97 -6.35
C ARG A 83 4.39 -9.19 -5.62
N GLY A 84 3.26 -8.86 -6.24
CA GLY A 84 1.95 -8.94 -5.60
C GLY A 84 1.76 -7.92 -4.49
N ILE A 85 2.44 -6.78 -4.56
CA ILE A 85 2.41 -5.70 -3.57
C ILE A 85 1.60 -4.53 -4.14
N GLY A 86 0.54 -4.14 -3.44
CA GLY A 86 -0.20 -2.93 -3.73
C GLY A 86 0.30 -1.76 -2.89
N ILE A 87 0.30 -0.55 -3.44
CA ILE A 87 0.68 0.67 -2.73
C ILE A 87 -0.46 1.68 -2.80
N LEU A 88 -0.79 2.24 -1.66
CA LEU A 88 -1.61 3.45 -1.55
C LEU A 88 -0.69 4.62 -1.17
N PHE A 89 -0.52 5.54 -2.10
CA PHE A 89 0.31 6.72 -1.93
C PHE A 89 -0.46 7.86 -1.26
N GLN A 90 0.27 8.86 -0.77
CA GLN A 90 -0.29 10.12 -0.28
C GLN A 90 -1.11 10.86 -1.36
N ASP A 91 -0.68 10.77 -2.61
CA ASP A 91 -1.44 11.21 -3.79
C ASP A 91 -2.31 10.07 -4.31
N ASP A 92 -3.52 10.39 -4.72
CA ASP A 92 -4.47 9.40 -5.25
C ASP A 92 -4.02 8.81 -6.60
N LEU A 93 -3.16 9.51 -7.34
CA LEU A 93 -2.57 9.10 -8.62
C LEU A 93 -3.58 8.50 -9.59
N LEU A 94 -4.82 9.01 -9.60
CA LEU A 94 -5.81 8.62 -10.59
C LEU A 94 -5.41 9.14 -11.97
N PHE A 95 -5.65 8.34 -12.99
CA PHE A 95 -5.42 8.75 -14.38
C PHE A 95 -6.42 9.81 -14.78
N PRO A 96 -6.00 11.07 -15.02
CA PRO A 96 -6.92 12.18 -15.23
C PRO A 96 -7.66 12.13 -16.57
N HIS A 97 -7.15 11.36 -17.52
CA HIS A 97 -7.75 11.16 -18.84
C HIS A 97 -8.70 9.96 -18.90
N MET A 98 -8.93 9.30 -17.78
CA MET A 98 -9.80 8.13 -17.66
C MET A 98 -10.95 8.44 -16.71
N SER A 99 -12.15 7.91 -16.96
CA SER A 99 -13.24 7.98 -15.99
C SER A 99 -12.91 7.21 -14.71
N VAL A 100 -13.68 7.42 -13.65
CA VAL A 100 -13.56 6.67 -12.39
C VAL A 100 -13.64 5.17 -12.64
N GLY A 101 -14.63 4.71 -13.40
CA GLY A 101 -14.78 3.30 -13.75
C GLY A 101 -13.62 2.76 -14.56
N ALA A 102 -13.08 3.54 -15.51
CA ALA A 102 -11.91 3.15 -16.29
C ALA A 102 -10.65 3.04 -15.42
N ASN A 103 -10.47 3.94 -14.46
CA ASN A 103 -9.39 3.84 -13.45
C ASN A 103 -9.46 2.53 -12.66
N LEU A 104 -10.65 2.13 -12.22
CA LEU A 104 -10.87 0.87 -11.50
C LEU A 104 -10.67 -0.34 -12.42
N ALA A 105 -11.24 -0.29 -13.62
CA ALA A 105 -11.11 -1.37 -14.61
C ALA A 105 -9.66 -1.61 -15.03
N PHE A 106 -8.82 -0.58 -15.06
CA PHE A 106 -7.39 -0.69 -15.38
C PHE A 106 -6.65 -1.66 -14.43
N ALA A 107 -7.03 -1.67 -13.16
CA ALA A 107 -6.38 -2.50 -12.15
C ALA A 107 -6.84 -3.97 -12.12
N LEU A 108 -7.92 -4.30 -12.85
CA LEU A 108 -8.44 -5.67 -12.84
C LEU A 108 -7.44 -6.65 -13.46
N PRO A 109 -7.17 -7.79 -12.78
CA PRO A 109 -6.28 -8.82 -13.30
C PRO A 109 -6.71 -9.35 -14.67
N ALA A 110 -5.76 -9.91 -15.42
CA ALA A 110 -5.99 -10.42 -16.77
C ALA A 110 -6.92 -11.66 -16.83
N ASP A 111 -7.11 -12.35 -15.70
CA ASP A 111 -8.05 -13.47 -15.56
C ASP A 111 -9.51 -13.02 -15.52
N VAL A 112 -9.79 -11.76 -15.20
CA VAL A 112 -11.13 -11.17 -15.30
C VAL A 112 -11.43 -10.85 -16.75
N LYS A 113 -12.00 -11.83 -17.45
CA LYS A 113 -12.30 -11.77 -18.88
C LYS A 113 -13.74 -11.34 -19.15
N GLY A 114 -13.91 -10.64 -20.26
CA GLY A 114 -15.21 -10.19 -20.74
C GLY A 114 -15.68 -8.88 -20.11
N ARG A 115 -16.35 -8.08 -20.94
CA ARG A 115 -16.80 -6.73 -20.57
C ARG A 115 -17.75 -6.76 -19.37
N ALA A 116 -18.77 -7.62 -19.40
CA ALA A 116 -19.77 -7.68 -18.34
C ALA A 116 -19.18 -8.06 -16.98
N ALA A 117 -18.19 -8.99 -16.94
CA ALA A 117 -17.53 -9.35 -15.69
C ALA A 117 -16.70 -8.19 -15.13
N ARG A 118 -15.98 -7.46 -15.99
CA ARG A 118 -15.19 -6.29 -15.59
C ARG A 118 -16.09 -5.17 -15.07
N GLU A 119 -17.19 -4.86 -15.76
CA GLU A 119 -18.20 -3.90 -15.33
C GLU A 119 -18.81 -4.29 -13.97
N ALA A 120 -19.11 -5.55 -13.74
CA ALA A 120 -19.63 -6.04 -12.46
C ALA A 120 -18.63 -5.83 -11.31
N HIS A 121 -17.33 -6.10 -11.52
CA HIS A 121 -16.28 -5.85 -10.51
C HIS A 121 -16.14 -4.36 -10.20
N VAL A 122 -16.15 -3.50 -11.23
CA VAL A 122 -16.10 -2.04 -11.06
C VAL A 122 -17.30 -1.53 -10.28
N ALA A 123 -18.51 -1.94 -10.66
CA ALA A 123 -19.73 -1.54 -9.96
C ALA A 123 -19.75 -2.02 -8.50
N ALA A 124 -19.23 -3.23 -8.21
CA ALA A 124 -19.10 -3.72 -6.84
C ALA A 124 -18.14 -2.84 -6.03
N ALA A 125 -16.95 -2.55 -6.57
CA ALA A 125 -15.96 -1.70 -5.92
C ALA A 125 -16.49 -0.27 -5.65
N LEU A 126 -17.24 0.30 -6.59
CA LEU A 126 -17.87 1.61 -6.39
C LEU A 126 -18.93 1.58 -5.29
N ARG A 127 -19.73 0.51 -5.20
CA ARG A 127 -20.68 0.34 -4.09
C ARG A 127 -19.98 0.22 -2.73
N GLU A 128 -18.91 -0.58 -2.65
CA GLU A 128 -18.08 -0.70 -1.44
C GLU A 128 -17.50 0.66 -1.03
N ALA A 129 -17.08 1.49 -2.00
CA ALA A 129 -16.58 2.84 -1.75
C ALA A 129 -17.67 3.85 -1.34
N GLY A 130 -18.95 3.49 -1.40
CA GLY A 130 -20.07 4.42 -1.23
C GLY A 130 -20.21 5.43 -2.39
N LEU A 131 -19.79 5.03 -3.60
CA LEU A 131 -19.73 5.84 -4.81
C LEU A 131 -20.52 5.17 -5.96
N ALA A 132 -21.64 4.52 -5.65
CA ALA A 132 -22.54 4.00 -6.67
C ALA A 132 -22.83 5.09 -7.74
N ASP A 133 -22.93 4.69 -8.99
CA ASP A 133 -23.21 5.58 -10.15
C ASP A 133 -22.11 6.60 -10.50
N PHE A 134 -20.90 6.48 -9.93
CA PHE A 134 -19.77 7.37 -10.25
C PHE A 134 -18.92 6.86 -11.42
N GLU A 135 -19.27 5.76 -12.05
CA GLU A 135 -18.46 5.07 -13.05
C GLU A 135 -18.05 5.97 -14.23
N ALA A 136 -18.98 6.79 -14.73
CA ALA A 136 -18.73 7.68 -15.85
C ALA A 136 -18.09 9.04 -15.45
N ARG A 137 -17.95 9.33 -14.16
CA ARG A 137 -17.44 10.63 -13.69
C ARG A 137 -15.97 10.83 -14.02
N ASP A 138 -15.61 12.08 -14.25
CA ASP A 138 -14.23 12.54 -14.31
C ASP A 138 -13.64 12.58 -12.88
N PRO A 139 -12.46 11.98 -12.61
CA PRO A 139 -11.77 12.06 -11.32
C PRO A 139 -11.59 13.49 -10.79
N ALA A 140 -11.41 14.48 -11.66
CA ALA A 140 -11.26 15.88 -11.27
C ALA A 140 -12.52 16.46 -10.59
N THR A 141 -13.69 15.87 -10.81
CA THR A 141 -14.95 16.31 -10.20
C THR A 141 -15.22 15.71 -8.82
N LEU A 142 -14.36 14.81 -8.33
CA LEU A 142 -14.49 14.15 -7.05
C LEU A 142 -13.88 15.01 -5.92
N SER A 143 -14.46 14.91 -4.72
CA SER A 143 -13.80 15.42 -3.51
C SER A 143 -12.51 14.64 -3.19
N GLY A 144 -11.63 15.20 -2.36
CA GLY A 144 -10.40 14.52 -1.95
C GLY A 144 -10.65 13.14 -1.32
N GLY A 145 -11.64 13.03 -0.42
CA GLY A 145 -12.02 11.75 0.18
C GLY A 145 -12.59 10.75 -0.81
N GLN A 146 -13.35 11.22 -1.81
CA GLN A 146 -13.86 10.36 -2.88
C GLN A 146 -12.73 9.82 -3.76
N ARG A 147 -11.77 10.68 -4.16
CA ARG A 147 -10.58 10.26 -4.91
C ARG A 147 -9.76 9.24 -4.12
N ALA A 148 -9.53 9.47 -2.84
CA ALA A 148 -8.79 8.55 -1.97
C ALA A 148 -9.47 7.16 -1.89
N ARG A 149 -10.80 7.10 -1.75
CA ARG A 149 -11.56 5.84 -1.79
C ARG A 149 -11.43 5.12 -3.13
N VAL A 150 -11.52 5.84 -4.26
CA VAL A 150 -11.31 5.25 -5.60
C VAL A 150 -9.89 4.71 -5.74
N ALA A 151 -8.87 5.43 -5.25
CA ALA A 151 -7.47 4.99 -5.27
C ALA A 151 -7.26 3.70 -4.47
N LEU A 152 -7.84 3.59 -3.27
CA LEU A 152 -7.81 2.36 -2.49
C LEU A 152 -8.48 1.21 -3.24
N MET A 153 -9.70 1.40 -3.74
CA MET A 153 -10.41 0.34 -4.46
C MET A 153 -9.67 -0.10 -5.71
N ARG A 154 -9.03 0.84 -6.44
CA ARG A 154 -8.15 0.50 -7.56
C ARG A 154 -7.00 -0.41 -7.11
N THR A 155 -6.35 -0.10 -5.98
CA THR A 155 -5.28 -0.91 -5.42
C THR A 155 -5.77 -2.30 -5.02
N LEU A 156 -6.94 -2.39 -4.37
CA LEU A 156 -7.52 -3.66 -3.93
C LEU A 156 -8.02 -4.54 -5.10
N LEU A 157 -8.53 -3.94 -6.18
CA LEU A 157 -8.95 -4.66 -7.39
C LEU A 157 -7.80 -5.37 -8.10
N ALA A 158 -6.56 -4.90 -7.94
CA ALA A 158 -5.37 -5.60 -8.41
C ALA A 158 -5.07 -6.90 -7.65
N ARG A 159 -5.83 -7.22 -6.61
CA ARG A 159 -5.69 -8.40 -5.73
C ARG A 159 -4.27 -8.53 -5.16
N PRO A 160 -3.77 -7.49 -4.47
CA PRO A 160 -2.46 -7.56 -3.86
C PRO A 160 -2.44 -8.60 -2.74
N ARG A 161 -1.26 -9.14 -2.42
CA ARG A 161 -1.01 -10.00 -1.27
C ARG A 161 -0.51 -9.23 -0.05
N VAL A 162 0.00 -8.02 -0.27
CA VAL A 162 0.50 -7.08 0.73
C VAL A 162 0.04 -5.68 0.36
N LEU A 163 -0.32 -4.87 1.34
CA LEU A 163 -0.69 -3.47 1.15
C LEU A 163 0.33 -2.55 1.84
N LEU A 164 1.01 -1.75 1.05
CA LEU A 164 1.87 -0.67 1.54
C LEU A 164 1.07 0.64 1.57
N LEU A 165 1.25 1.42 2.63
CA LEU A 165 0.54 2.67 2.88
C LEU A 165 1.59 3.77 3.09
N ASP A 166 1.72 4.69 2.12
CA ASP A 166 2.69 5.80 2.13
C ASP A 166 2.00 7.12 2.50
N GLU A 167 1.96 7.44 3.80
CA GLU A 167 1.32 8.65 4.33
C GLU A 167 -0.10 8.90 3.78
N PRO A 168 -0.97 7.90 3.67
CA PRO A 168 -2.17 7.95 2.84
C PRO A 168 -3.25 8.90 3.36
N PHE A 169 -3.09 9.39 4.60
CA PHE A 169 -4.11 10.20 5.28
C PHE A 169 -3.77 11.69 5.34
N ASN A 170 -2.54 12.09 4.97
CA ASN A 170 -2.03 13.43 5.23
C ASN A 170 -2.77 14.57 4.51
N LYS A 171 -3.33 14.29 3.32
CA LYS A 171 -4.01 15.32 2.49
C LYS A 171 -5.48 15.52 2.83
N LEU A 172 -5.98 14.81 3.83
CA LEU A 172 -7.38 14.87 4.24
C LEU A 172 -7.55 15.75 5.48
N ASP A 173 -8.66 16.48 5.54
CA ASP A 173 -9.05 17.15 6.79
C ASP A 173 -9.36 16.13 7.89
N ALA A 174 -9.43 16.60 9.15
CA ALA A 174 -9.51 15.73 10.32
C ALA A 174 -10.69 14.75 10.28
N ARG A 175 -11.85 15.17 9.79
CA ARG A 175 -13.06 14.33 9.70
C ARG A 175 -12.91 13.27 8.62
N LEU A 176 -12.56 13.69 7.41
CA LEU A 176 -12.36 12.78 6.28
C LEU A 176 -11.22 11.80 6.55
N ARG A 177 -10.17 12.23 7.26
CA ARG A 177 -9.04 11.39 7.67
C ARG A 177 -9.53 10.24 8.56
N GLN A 178 -10.34 10.53 9.58
CA GLN A 178 -10.87 9.48 10.46
C GLN A 178 -11.75 8.49 9.70
N GLU A 179 -12.66 8.96 8.86
CA GLU A 179 -13.52 8.12 8.04
C GLU A 179 -12.71 7.25 7.06
N PHE A 180 -11.67 7.83 6.45
CA PHE A 180 -10.85 7.11 5.48
C PHE A 180 -9.88 6.11 6.15
N ARG A 181 -9.36 6.41 7.35
CA ARG A 181 -8.59 5.43 8.15
C ARG A 181 -9.40 4.17 8.41
N ALA A 182 -10.61 4.32 8.94
CA ALA A 182 -11.51 3.19 9.18
C ALA A 182 -11.75 2.41 7.88
N PHE A 183 -12.08 3.12 6.80
CA PHE A 183 -12.31 2.52 5.49
C PHE A 183 -11.10 1.69 4.99
N VAL A 184 -9.87 2.22 5.09
CA VAL A 184 -8.64 1.52 4.67
C VAL A 184 -8.41 0.27 5.50
N PHE A 185 -8.41 0.41 6.83
CA PHE A 185 -8.07 -0.70 7.72
C PHE A 185 -9.13 -1.79 7.73
N ASP A 186 -10.42 -1.45 7.67
CA ASP A 186 -11.51 -2.43 7.63
C ASP A 186 -11.42 -3.27 6.35
N HIS A 187 -11.27 -2.62 5.18
CA HIS A 187 -11.18 -3.33 3.90
C HIS A 187 -9.93 -4.20 3.78
N ALA A 188 -8.81 -3.77 4.35
CA ALA A 188 -7.58 -4.55 4.35
C ALA A 188 -7.67 -5.75 5.32
N ARG A 189 -8.25 -5.56 6.52
CA ARG A 189 -8.47 -6.64 7.52
C ARG A 189 -9.46 -7.69 7.02
N GLU A 190 -10.57 -7.27 6.42
CA GLU A 190 -11.56 -8.18 5.80
C GLU A 190 -10.91 -9.10 4.76
N ARG A 191 -9.95 -8.56 3.99
CA ARG A 191 -9.18 -9.29 2.99
C ARG A 191 -7.95 -10.00 3.57
N ARG A 192 -7.72 -9.86 4.90
CA ARG A 192 -6.57 -10.40 5.62
C ARG A 192 -5.23 -10.00 5.00
N LEU A 193 -5.12 -8.79 4.47
CA LEU A 193 -3.87 -8.28 3.89
C LEU A 193 -2.90 -7.89 5.01
N PRO A 194 -1.65 -8.38 5.00
CA PRO A 194 -0.60 -7.77 5.80
C PRO A 194 -0.35 -6.35 5.30
N MET A 195 -0.26 -5.39 6.23
CA MET A 195 -0.09 -3.98 5.94
C MET A 195 1.21 -3.44 6.51
N LEU A 196 1.91 -2.60 5.75
CA LEU A 196 2.99 -1.78 6.26
C LEU A 196 2.65 -0.31 6.02
N LEU A 197 2.44 0.42 7.11
CA LEU A 197 2.10 1.83 7.11
C LEU A 197 3.35 2.68 7.36
N VAL A 198 3.62 3.63 6.49
CA VAL A 198 4.56 4.71 6.73
C VAL A 198 3.79 5.96 7.09
N THR A 199 4.08 6.54 8.24
CA THR A 199 3.47 7.79 8.71
C THR A 199 4.39 8.51 9.71
N HIS A 200 4.16 9.79 9.90
CA HIS A 200 4.72 10.57 10.99
C HIS A 200 3.65 10.99 12.02
N ASP A 201 2.38 10.60 11.79
CA ASP A 201 1.24 10.92 12.66
C ASP A 201 0.97 9.75 13.63
N GLU A 202 1.12 10.01 14.94
CA GLU A 202 0.82 9.01 15.97
C GLU A 202 -0.63 8.53 15.97
N GLN A 203 -1.58 9.37 15.51
CA GLN A 203 -2.98 8.95 15.45
C GLN A 203 -3.20 7.91 14.36
N ASP A 204 -2.45 7.98 13.25
CA ASP A 204 -2.46 6.97 12.21
C ASP A 204 -1.92 5.64 12.74
N ALA A 205 -0.80 5.69 13.46
CA ALA A 205 -0.19 4.51 14.08
C ALA A 205 -1.12 3.86 15.13
N ARG A 206 -1.77 4.67 15.98
CA ARG A 206 -2.75 4.16 16.96
C ARG A 206 -3.96 3.52 16.29
N ALA A 207 -4.45 4.11 15.20
CA ALA A 207 -5.60 3.55 14.45
C ALA A 207 -5.24 2.25 13.71
N ALA A 208 -4.00 2.11 13.26
CA ALA A 208 -3.47 0.89 12.66
C ALA A 208 -3.45 -0.27 13.67
N GLY A 209 -3.12 -0.01 14.95
CA GLY A 209 -3.28 -0.95 16.07
C GLY A 209 -2.29 -2.11 16.07
N GLY A 210 -1.10 -1.93 15.52
CA GLY A 210 -0.04 -2.93 15.51
C GLY A 210 1.30 -2.40 16.04
N PRO A 211 2.39 -3.16 15.88
CA PRO A 211 3.73 -2.73 16.28
C PRO A 211 4.16 -1.45 15.54
N VAL A 212 4.91 -0.61 16.24
CA VAL A 212 5.51 0.61 15.68
C VAL A 212 7.03 0.42 15.67
N ILE A 213 7.64 0.70 14.53
CA ILE A 213 9.09 0.69 14.32
C ILE A 213 9.52 2.13 14.09
N GLU A 214 10.43 2.62 14.90
CA GLU A 214 10.99 3.96 14.72
C GLU A 214 12.32 3.88 13.96
N LEU A 215 12.35 4.50 12.77
CA LEU A 215 13.59 4.70 12.03
C LEU A 215 14.28 5.96 12.58
N GLY A 216 15.51 5.79 13.07
CA GLY A 216 16.36 6.91 13.47
C GLY A 216 16.82 7.75 12.28
N VAL A 217 17.32 8.96 12.55
CA VAL A 217 18.11 9.70 11.56
C VAL A 217 19.46 8.98 11.45
N ALA A 218 19.83 8.61 10.22
CA ALA A 218 21.18 8.10 9.97
C ALA A 218 22.21 9.15 10.44
N ALA A 219 23.11 8.73 11.32
CA ALA A 219 24.17 9.57 11.86
C ALA A 219 25.19 9.94 10.77
#